data_e76179f18893d2e6c9a23959f87d6330
#
_entry.id   e76179f18893d2e6c9a23959f87d6330
#
_cell.length_a   1.000
_cell.length_b   1.000
_cell.length_c   1.000
_cell.angle_alpha   90.00
_cell.angle_beta   90.00
_cell.angle_gamma   90.00
#
_symmetry.space_group_name_H-M   'P 1'
#
loop_
_entity.id
_entity.type
_entity.pdbx_description
1 polymer ?
#
loop_
_entity_poly.entity_id
_entity_poly.type
_entity_poly.pdbx_seq_one_letter_code
_entity_poly.pdbx_strand_id
1 'polypeptide(L)'
;MKINLYNQTKVSTIFLLIVLVLTGASCKKFLEIGTPPNSLTEDKAFIDSTTATSVVLALYSRIANSNPQNNSLVFNITKLGAMSADEGYYLLNTSFDNFKNNTLAAGNDGNLVWFELYQSIGRANYAIKGLETTTTLSTPAKNQLLGEAKFMRAWYYFYLVNFFGDVPLVINTDALTNSLTPRMAKSQVYQQIVTDLIDAKNLLTTTYPSIEKARVNKRVVSAFLARVYFYQQNWTGAETEASDVIGSGVYSIEANMNNVFIKTSPETIWQIANTTGVTAMGAEFIPSSATPNFVLYDTLVKAFETGDQRKLNWAKAIVYNSKTYYYPFKYKLRTGTTGNEYAVMIRLAELYLIRGEARAQQNNISGAQSDINIVRNRAGLPNTIAATQSTLLSVLEMERWVELFTEQADRWFNLKRTNRATAVLSLIKPSWQPTQQLYPLPLTDMTANPNLVNNPGY
;
A
#
# COMPACT_ATOMS: atom_id res chain seq x y z
N MET A 1 -50.36 -7.79 75.26
CA MET A 1 -49.18 -7.23 74.60
C MET A 1 -48.61 -8.13 73.50
N LYS A 2 -49.35 -9.10 72.92
CA LYS A 2 -48.87 -10.02 71.88
C LYS A 2 -49.43 -9.75 70.46
N ILE A 3 -50.45 -8.88 70.35
CA ILE A 3 -51.14 -8.64 69.04
C ILE A 3 -50.46 -7.58 68.18
N ASN A 4 -49.65 -6.65 68.73
CA ASN A 4 -49.01 -5.58 68.00
C ASN A 4 -47.72 -6.02 67.21
N LEU A 5 -47.04 -7.04 67.67
CA LEU A 5 -45.81 -7.54 67.02
C LEU A 5 -46.10 -8.31 65.72
N TYR A 6 -47.24 -9.03 65.67
CA TYR A 6 -47.66 -9.81 64.51
C TYR A 6 -48.06 -8.93 63.28
N ASN A 7 -48.66 -7.77 63.53
CA ASN A 7 -49.00 -6.82 62.50
C ASN A 7 -47.80 -6.02 61.99
N GLN A 8 -46.84 -5.72 62.86
CA GLN A 8 -45.62 -5.04 62.43
C GLN A 8 -44.73 -5.92 61.53
N THR A 9 -44.62 -7.22 61.82
CA THR A 9 -43.86 -8.14 60.94
C THR A 9 -44.51 -8.32 59.58
N LYS A 10 -45.83 -8.39 59.45
CA LYS A 10 -46.53 -8.46 58.17
C LYS A 10 -46.34 -7.19 57.35
N VAL A 11 -46.41 -6.02 57.96
CA VAL A 11 -46.22 -4.74 57.26
C VAL A 11 -44.75 -4.62 56.77
N SER A 12 -43.77 -5.00 57.60
CA SER A 12 -42.35 -5.05 57.18
C SER A 12 -42.09 -6.03 56.03
N THR A 13 -42.72 -7.21 56.04
CA THR A 13 -42.58 -8.22 54.98
C THR A 13 -43.18 -7.76 53.67
N ILE A 14 -44.36 -7.11 53.72
CA ILE A 14 -45.02 -6.53 52.55
C ILE A 14 -44.20 -5.37 51.98
N PHE A 15 -43.64 -4.51 52.84
CA PHE A 15 -42.78 -3.41 52.39
C PHE A 15 -41.49 -3.93 51.76
N LEU A 16 -40.85 -4.98 52.31
CA LEU A 16 -39.69 -5.62 51.73
C LEU A 16 -39.98 -6.26 50.35
N LEU A 17 -41.17 -6.90 50.19
CA LEU A 17 -41.62 -7.46 48.92
C LEU A 17 -41.87 -6.39 47.87
N ILE A 18 -42.46 -5.24 48.25
CA ILE A 18 -42.69 -4.11 47.34
C ILE A 18 -41.36 -3.49 46.91
N VAL A 19 -40.38 -3.34 47.79
CA VAL A 19 -39.02 -2.85 47.43
C VAL A 19 -38.30 -3.83 46.52
N LEU A 20 -38.46 -5.14 46.70
CA LEU A 20 -37.86 -6.17 45.84
C LEU A 20 -38.45 -6.17 44.42
N VAL A 21 -39.77 -5.90 44.29
CA VAL A 21 -40.45 -5.81 43.00
C VAL A 21 -40.09 -4.51 42.28
N LEU A 22 -39.84 -3.41 42.98
CA LEU A 22 -39.41 -2.13 42.41
C LEU A 22 -37.98 -2.13 41.94
N THR A 23 -37.08 -2.92 42.56
CA THR A 23 -35.70 -3.08 42.09
C THR A 23 -35.56 -4.01 40.89
N GLY A 24 -36.56 -4.87 40.61
CA GLY A 24 -36.57 -5.76 39.47
C GLY A 24 -37.01 -5.11 38.11
N ALA A 25 -37.56 -3.90 38.18
CA ALA A 25 -37.92 -3.14 36.98
C ALA A 25 -36.68 -2.41 36.39
N SER A 26 -35.65 -3.18 36.04
CA SER A 26 -34.50 -2.66 35.31
C SER A 26 -34.94 -2.21 33.90
N CYS A 27 -35.00 -0.91 33.71
CA CYS A 27 -35.31 -0.32 32.39
C CYS A 27 -34.26 -0.76 31.38
N LYS A 28 -34.56 -1.75 30.56
CA LYS A 28 -33.70 -2.14 29.38
C LYS A 28 -33.39 -0.94 28.48
N LYS A 29 -34.26 0.06 28.44
CA LYS A 29 -34.04 1.30 27.68
C LYS A 29 -32.93 2.23 28.17
N PHE A 30 -32.46 2.08 29.42
CA PHE A 30 -31.39 2.94 29.94
C PHE A 30 -29.99 2.46 29.52
N LEU A 31 -29.89 1.24 28.98
CA LEU A 31 -28.64 0.66 28.44
C LEU A 31 -28.56 0.74 26.91
N GLU A 32 -29.62 1.19 26.24
CA GLU A 32 -29.56 1.50 24.80
C GLU A 32 -28.96 2.89 24.63
N ILE A 33 -27.63 2.96 24.60
CA ILE A 33 -26.92 4.13 24.12
C ILE A 33 -27.28 4.24 22.65
N GLY A 34 -28.21 5.14 22.31
CA GLY A 34 -28.52 5.46 20.92
C GLY A 34 -27.24 5.78 20.17
N THR A 35 -27.11 5.30 18.95
CA THR A 35 -25.96 5.65 18.09
C THR A 35 -25.78 7.16 18.07
N PRO A 36 -24.55 7.69 18.23
CA PRO A 36 -24.30 9.12 18.16
C PRO A 36 -24.93 9.69 16.88
N PRO A 37 -25.62 10.82 16.96
CA PRO A 37 -26.38 11.37 15.82
C PRO A 37 -25.53 11.63 14.57
N ASN A 38 -24.20 11.70 14.72
CA ASN A 38 -23.24 11.89 13.64
C ASN A 38 -22.49 10.60 13.24
N SER A 39 -22.87 9.42 13.74
CA SER A 39 -22.27 8.15 13.32
C SER A 39 -23.04 7.55 12.15
N LEU A 40 -22.33 7.21 11.09
CA LEU A 40 -22.87 6.45 9.97
C LEU A 40 -23.00 4.98 10.40
N THR A 41 -24.22 4.56 10.72
CA THR A 41 -24.50 3.17 11.09
C THR A 41 -24.50 2.27 9.85
N GLU A 42 -24.31 0.95 10.01
CA GLU A 42 -24.23 0.00 8.89
C GLU A 42 -25.46 0.06 7.99
N ASP A 43 -26.67 0.22 8.58
CA ASP A 43 -27.94 0.37 7.89
C ASP A 43 -28.06 1.66 7.08
N LYS A 44 -27.33 2.72 7.44
CA LYS A 44 -27.35 4.02 6.75
C LYS A 44 -26.22 4.22 5.75
N ALA A 45 -25.15 3.45 5.86
CA ALA A 45 -23.94 3.64 5.06
C ALA A 45 -24.15 3.31 3.56
N PHE A 46 -25.11 2.44 3.24
CA PHE A 46 -25.33 1.93 1.87
C PHE A 46 -26.76 2.13 1.37
N ILE A 47 -27.52 3.10 1.94
CA ILE A 47 -28.90 3.41 1.52
C ILE A 47 -28.95 4.22 0.22
N ASP A 48 -27.91 4.99 -0.10
CA ASP A 48 -27.80 5.80 -1.30
C ASP A 48 -26.37 5.86 -1.84
N SER A 49 -26.22 6.35 -3.06
CA SER A 49 -24.92 6.42 -3.74
C SER A 49 -23.95 7.39 -3.09
N THR A 50 -24.40 8.45 -2.42
CA THR A 50 -23.55 9.47 -1.80
C THR A 50 -22.85 8.92 -0.56
N THR A 51 -23.65 8.30 0.34
CA THR A 51 -23.12 7.68 1.56
C THR A 51 -22.23 6.50 1.23
N ALA A 52 -22.63 5.61 0.33
CA ALA A 52 -21.83 4.48 -0.12
C ALA A 52 -20.52 4.91 -0.79
N THR A 53 -20.54 5.98 -1.60
CA THR A 53 -19.33 6.56 -2.19
C THR A 53 -18.40 7.08 -1.11
N SER A 54 -18.91 7.74 -0.07
CA SER A 54 -18.10 8.26 1.03
C SER A 54 -17.37 7.14 1.79
N VAL A 55 -18.03 5.99 2.01
CA VAL A 55 -17.41 4.79 2.61
C VAL A 55 -16.25 4.28 1.76
N VAL A 56 -16.45 4.18 0.45
CA VAL A 56 -15.39 3.69 -0.47
C VAL A 56 -14.24 4.71 -0.59
N LEU A 57 -14.54 6.01 -0.64
CA LEU A 57 -13.51 7.06 -0.67
C LEU A 57 -12.66 7.09 0.60
N ALA A 58 -13.20 6.67 1.75
CA ALA A 58 -12.44 6.54 2.98
C ALA A 58 -11.30 5.50 2.87
N LEU A 59 -11.40 4.52 1.97
CA LEU A 59 -10.32 3.57 1.69
C LEU A 59 -9.12 4.27 1.02
N TYR A 60 -9.38 5.19 0.08
CA TYR A 60 -8.33 5.97 -0.59
C TYR A 60 -7.67 6.98 0.35
N SER A 61 -8.47 7.64 1.19
CA SER A 61 -7.98 8.72 2.06
C SER A 61 -6.90 8.27 3.02
N ARG A 62 -6.92 7.02 3.47
CA ARG A 62 -5.90 6.42 4.35
C ARG A 62 -4.56 6.23 3.65
N ILE A 63 -4.56 6.00 2.34
CA ILE A 63 -3.31 5.89 1.58
C ILE A 63 -2.63 7.25 1.47
N ALA A 64 -3.43 8.30 1.28
CA ALA A 64 -2.95 9.64 0.99
C ALA A 64 -2.59 10.50 2.19
N ASN A 65 -3.06 10.14 3.41
CA ASN A 65 -3.16 11.08 4.53
C ASN A 65 -1.90 11.94 4.65
N SER A 66 -2.02 13.21 4.24
CA SER A 66 -0.93 14.15 4.04
C SER A 66 -0.57 14.94 5.30
N ASN A 67 -0.99 14.47 6.49
CA ASN A 67 -0.50 15.07 7.71
C ASN A 67 0.99 14.74 7.87
N PRO A 68 1.91 15.72 7.82
CA PRO A 68 3.35 15.48 7.91
C PRO A 68 3.77 14.77 9.21
N GLN A 69 2.92 14.76 10.21
CA GLN A 69 3.20 14.10 11.49
C GLN A 69 2.69 12.67 11.58
N ASN A 70 1.84 12.22 10.65
CA ASN A 70 1.21 10.89 10.73
C ASN A 70 0.88 10.30 9.36
N ASN A 71 1.63 9.29 8.94
CA ASN A 71 1.07 8.07 8.44
C ASN A 71 0.33 8.12 7.10
N SER A 72 0.92 8.75 6.08
CA SER A 72 0.58 8.32 4.72
C SER A 72 1.06 6.88 4.56
N LEU A 73 0.12 5.94 4.38
CA LEU A 73 0.46 4.53 4.22
C LEU A 73 1.42 4.31 3.05
N VAL A 74 1.18 5.01 1.92
CA VAL A 74 2.09 4.92 0.76
C VAL A 74 3.48 5.47 1.07
N PHE A 75 3.59 6.52 1.90
CA PHE A 75 4.88 7.03 2.31
C PHE A 75 5.61 6.03 3.24
N ASN A 76 4.90 5.43 4.21
CA ASN A 76 5.49 4.40 5.07
C ASN A 76 5.97 3.19 4.25
N ILE A 77 5.16 2.69 3.33
CA ILE A 77 5.55 1.61 2.41
C ILE A 77 6.82 2.01 1.63
N THR A 78 6.85 3.22 1.08
CA THR A 78 7.96 3.74 0.28
C THR A 78 9.24 3.86 1.09
N LYS A 79 9.20 4.57 2.23
CA LYS A 79 10.39 4.82 3.05
C LYS A 79 10.96 3.55 3.68
N LEU A 80 10.09 2.68 4.21
CA LEU A 80 10.53 1.44 4.85
C LEU A 80 11.14 0.47 3.83
N GLY A 81 10.51 0.35 2.65
CA GLY A 81 11.07 -0.43 1.55
C GLY A 81 12.41 0.12 1.05
N ALA A 82 12.51 1.44 0.87
CA ALA A 82 13.76 2.08 0.43
C ALA A 82 14.91 1.88 1.43
N MET A 83 14.62 1.96 2.74
CA MET A 83 15.61 1.73 3.79
C MET A 83 15.99 0.25 3.92
N SER A 84 15.03 -0.66 3.81
CA SER A 84 15.30 -2.11 3.88
C SER A 84 16.07 -2.61 2.66
N ALA A 85 15.88 -1.96 1.51
CA ALA A 85 16.68 -2.17 0.30
C ALA A 85 17.99 -1.37 0.33
N ASP A 86 18.51 -1.05 -0.85
CA ASP A 86 19.72 -0.30 -1.15
C ASP A 86 19.43 1.07 -1.79
N GLU A 87 18.29 1.71 -1.41
CA GLU A 87 17.89 2.96 -2.06
C GLU A 87 18.22 4.21 -1.24
N GLY A 88 17.92 4.22 0.06
CA GLY A 88 18.19 5.40 0.87
C GLY A 88 17.96 5.19 2.37
N TYR A 89 18.34 6.21 3.16
CA TYR A 89 18.23 6.16 4.63
C TYR A 89 18.18 7.57 5.22
N TYR A 90 17.69 7.68 6.45
CA TYR A 90 17.81 8.92 7.22
C TYR A 90 19.25 9.11 7.70
N LEU A 91 19.83 10.28 7.40
CA LEU A 91 21.24 10.56 7.69
C LEU A 91 21.51 10.76 9.19
N LEU A 92 20.64 11.53 9.86
CA LEU A 92 20.82 11.94 11.25
C LEU A 92 19.76 11.38 12.20
N ASN A 93 18.63 10.90 11.68
CA ASN A 93 17.56 10.31 12.49
C ASN A 93 17.79 8.80 12.65
N THR A 94 18.26 8.39 13.82
CA THR A 94 18.55 6.99 14.15
C THR A 94 17.32 6.15 14.49
N SER A 95 16.13 6.75 14.59
CA SER A 95 14.90 6.02 14.93
C SER A 95 14.50 4.95 13.91
N PHE A 96 15.10 4.97 12.72
CA PHE A 96 14.86 4.00 11.66
C PHE A 96 16.11 3.18 11.30
N ASP A 97 17.16 3.21 12.13
CA ASP A 97 18.41 2.49 11.85
C ASP A 97 18.23 0.98 11.80
N ASN A 98 17.23 0.43 12.52
CA ASN A 98 16.84 -0.97 12.42
C ASN A 98 16.34 -1.36 11.02
N PHE A 99 15.63 -0.50 10.30
CA PHE A 99 15.26 -0.71 8.90
C PHE A 99 16.46 -0.55 7.96
N LYS A 100 17.26 0.50 8.17
CA LYS A 100 18.48 0.74 7.41
C LYS A 100 19.47 -0.43 7.52
N ASN A 101 19.61 -1.00 8.70
CA ASN A 101 20.56 -2.08 8.99
C ASN A 101 19.95 -3.48 8.84
N ASN A 102 18.65 -3.58 8.59
CA ASN A 102 17.88 -4.82 8.60
C ASN A 102 18.05 -5.59 9.92
N THR A 103 17.95 -4.90 11.06
CA THR A 103 18.03 -5.45 12.43
C THR A 103 16.69 -5.30 13.13
N LEU A 104 15.61 -5.55 12.41
CA LEU A 104 14.25 -5.49 12.96
C LEU A 104 14.08 -6.55 14.05
N ALA A 105 13.27 -6.23 15.07
CA ALA A 105 12.94 -7.13 16.16
C ALA A 105 11.43 -7.28 16.32
N ALA A 106 11.01 -8.41 16.86
CA ALA A 106 9.64 -8.60 17.31
C ALA A 106 9.32 -7.57 18.41
N GLY A 107 8.40 -6.65 18.12
CA GLY A 107 8.07 -5.53 19.00
C GLY A 107 7.32 -4.48 18.19
N ASN A 108 7.89 -3.29 18.08
CA ASN A 108 7.22 -2.17 17.40
C ASN A 108 7.58 -1.99 15.92
N ASP A 109 8.65 -2.64 15.43
CA ASP A 109 9.22 -2.35 14.12
C ASP A 109 8.28 -2.70 12.96
N GLY A 110 7.55 -3.81 13.04
CA GLY A 110 6.57 -4.20 12.02
C GLY A 110 5.26 -3.41 12.05
N ASN A 111 4.96 -2.72 13.15
CA ASN A 111 3.64 -2.13 13.41
C ASN A 111 3.23 -1.02 12.43
N LEU A 112 4.18 -0.24 11.93
CA LEU A 112 3.89 0.94 11.08
C LEU A 112 3.07 0.63 9.82
N VAL A 113 3.23 -0.55 9.25
CA VAL A 113 2.48 -0.98 8.05
C VAL A 113 1.50 -2.11 8.34
N TRP A 114 1.79 -3.00 9.29
CA TRP A 114 0.90 -4.11 9.68
C TRP A 114 -0.47 -3.61 10.14
N PHE A 115 -0.48 -2.78 11.18
CA PHE A 115 -1.71 -2.25 11.76
C PHE A 115 -2.55 -1.47 10.74
N GLU A 116 -1.91 -0.55 10.00
CA GLU A 116 -2.62 0.28 9.00
C GLU A 116 -3.20 -0.56 7.86
N LEU A 117 -2.48 -1.59 7.42
CA LEU A 117 -2.97 -2.49 6.37
C LEU A 117 -4.15 -3.33 6.86
N TYR A 118 -4.08 -3.94 8.06
CA TYR A 118 -5.21 -4.73 8.59
C TYR A 118 -6.43 -3.86 8.91
N GLN A 119 -6.24 -2.67 9.45
CA GLN A 119 -7.33 -1.74 9.68
C GLN A 119 -8.03 -1.36 8.35
N SER A 120 -7.24 -1.17 7.29
CA SER A 120 -7.75 -0.86 5.95
C SER A 120 -8.45 -2.06 5.31
N ILE A 121 -7.94 -3.29 5.52
CA ILE A 121 -8.60 -4.53 5.09
C ILE A 121 -9.95 -4.69 5.79
N GLY A 122 -10.03 -4.44 7.10
CA GLY A 122 -11.29 -4.49 7.84
C GLY A 122 -12.34 -3.52 7.28
N ARG A 123 -11.93 -2.29 6.93
CA ARG A 123 -12.81 -1.31 6.27
C ARG A 123 -13.23 -1.74 4.86
N ALA A 124 -12.31 -2.34 4.10
CA ALA A 124 -12.64 -2.88 2.78
C ALA A 124 -13.65 -4.04 2.88
N ASN A 125 -13.49 -4.95 3.86
CA ASN A 125 -14.44 -6.02 4.14
C ASN A 125 -15.83 -5.49 4.50
N TYR A 126 -15.88 -4.45 5.34
CA TYR A 126 -17.13 -3.76 5.69
C TYR A 126 -17.79 -3.15 4.44
N ALA A 127 -17.03 -2.44 3.61
CA ALA A 127 -17.56 -1.86 2.37
C ALA A 127 -18.06 -2.95 1.40
N ILE A 128 -17.30 -4.04 1.21
CA ILE A 128 -17.68 -5.15 0.34
C ILE A 128 -18.98 -5.78 0.83
N LYS A 129 -19.08 -6.15 2.11
CA LYS A 129 -20.30 -6.73 2.71
C LYS A 129 -21.52 -5.85 2.49
N GLY A 130 -21.43 -4.56 2.82
CA GLY A 130 -22.55 -3.63 2.67
C GLY A 130 -22.95 -3.42 1.20
N LEU A 131 -21.96 -3.36 0.29
CA LEU A 131 -22.25 -3.23 -1.15
C LEU A 131 -22.83 -4.52 -1.76
N GLU A 132 -22.44 -5.69 -1.28
CA GLU A 132 -23.01 -6.96 -1.75
C GLU A 132 -24.47 -7.12 -1.32
N THR A 133 -24.80 -6.68 -0.10
CA THR A 133 -26.15 -6.84 0.49
C THR A 133 -27.15 -5.74 0.13
N THR A 134 -26.70 -4.53 -0.22
CA THR A 134 -27.60 -3.42 -0.55
C THR A 134 -28.44 -3.70 -1.79
N THR A 135 -29.72 -3.31 -1.73
CA THR A 135 -30.70 -3.38 -2.83
C THR A 135 -31.13 -1.99 -3.31
N THR A 136 -30.63 -0.92 -2.68
CA THR A 136 -31.09 0.45 -2.95
C THR A 136 -30.25 1.18 -4.00
N LEU A 137 -29.02 0.71 -4.25
CA LEU A 137 -28.14 1.30 -5.24
C LEU A 137 -28.47 0.82 -6.66
N SER A 138 -28.34 1.70 -7.65
CA SER A 138 -28.35 1.28 -9.06
C SER A 138 -27.20 0.31 -9.36
N THR A 139 -27.42 -0.63 -10.28
CA THR A 139 -26.39 -1.61 -10.68
C THR A 139 -25.07 -0.97 -11.09
N PRO A 140 -25.02 0.12 -11.91
CA PRO A 140 -23.75 0.76 -12.25
C PRO A 140 -23.03 1.35 -11.03
N ALA A 141 -23.76 2.02 -10.13
CA ALA A 141 -23.17 2.58 -8.91
C ALA A 141 -22.62 1.49 -7.97
N LYS A 142 -23.41 0.44 -7.75
CA LYS A 142 -23.02 -0.74 -6.96
C LYS A 142 -21.76 -1.40 -7.54
N ASN A 143 -21.74 -1.68 -8.84
CA ASN A 143 -20.61 -2.32 -9.50
C ASN A 143 -19.33 -1.48 -9.40
N GLN A 144 -19.43 -0.17 -9.62
CA GLN A 144 -18.31 0.74 -9.49
C GLN A 144 -17.73 0.69 -8.06
N LEU A 145 -18.55 0.86 -7.04
CA LEU A 145 -18.11 0.93 -5.66
C LEU A 145 -17.58 -0.43 -5.14
N LEU A 146 -18.26 -1.52 -5.50
CA LEU A 146 -17.84 -2.88 -5.13
C LEU A 146 -16.52 -3.26 -5.80
N GLY A 147 -16.35 -2.93 -7.08
CA GLY A 147 -15.09 -3.14 -7.79
C GLY A 147 -13.92 -2.37 -7.17
N GLU A 148 -14.15 -1.11 -6.76
CA GLU A 148 -13.14 -0.33 -6.06
C GLU A 148 -12.80 -0.93 -4.68
N ALA A 149 -13.79 -1.34 -3.89
CA ALA A 149 -13.57 -1.93 -2.58
C ALA A 149 -12.78 -3.25 -2.65
N LYS A 150 -13.09 -4.13 -3.62
CA LYS A 150 -12.33 -5.37 -3.87
C LYS A 150 -10.90 -5.07 -4.33
N PHE A 151 -10.71 -4.12 -5.26
CA PHE A 151 -9.38 -3.68 -5.67
C PHE A 151 -8.56 -3.18 -4.47
N MET A 152 -9.14 -2.36 -3.60
CA MET A 152 -8.45 -1.83 -2.43
C MET A 152 -8.05 -2.93 -1.45
N ARG A 153 -8.90 -3.93 -1.21
CA ARG A 153 -8.54 -5.10 -0.38
C ARG A 153 -7.37 -5.87 -0.97
N ALA A 154 -7.37 -6.12 -2.27
CA ALA A 154 -6.27 -6.76 -2.98
C ALA A 154 -4.97 -5.95 -2.87
N TRP A 155 -5.04 -4.64 -3.01
CA TRP A 155 -3.90 -3.73 -2.87
C TRP A 155 -3.30 -3.81 -1.46
N TYR A 156 -4.11 -3.77 -0.41
CA TYR A 156 -3.63 -3.88 0.97
C TYR A 156 -2.97 -5.24 1.24
N TYR A 157 -3.57 -6.34 0.79
CA TYR A 157 -2.99 -7.67 0.94
C TYR A 157 -1.69 -7.83 0.16
N PHE A 158 -1.56 -7.21 -1.01
CA PHE A 158 -0.31 -7.27 -1.78
C PHE A 158 0.87 -6.72 -0.98
N TYR A 159 0.72 -5.56 -0.33
CA TYR A 159 1.79 -5.01 0.51
C TYR A 159 2.01 -5.84 1.77
N LEU A 160 0.95 -6.26 2.42
CA LEU A 160 1.02 -7.06 3.62
C LEU A 160 1.82 -8.36 3.38
N VAL A 161 1.47 -9.14 2.37
CA VAL A 161 2.12 -10.41 2.07
C VAL A 161 3.56 -10.23 1.59
N ASN A 162 3.88 -9.10 0.96
CA ASN A 162 5.26 -8.84 0.50
C ASN A 162 6.17 -8.33 1.62
N PHE A 163 5.66 -7.68 2.65
CA PHE A 163 6.45 -7.34 3.83
C PHE A 163 6.60 -8.52 4.79
N PHE A 164 5.51 -9.26 5.07
CA PHE A 164 5.45 -10.21 6.20
C PHE A 164 5.44 -11.69 5.79
N GLY A 165 5.31 -12.01 4.52
CA GLY A 165 5.19 -13.41 4.06
C GLY A 165 3.79 -13.96 4.33
N ASP A 166 3.71 -15.10 5.00
CA ASP A 166 2.43 -15.68 5.41
C ASP A 166 1.73 -14.75 6.41
N VAL A 167 0.43 -14.51 6.23
CA VAL A 167 -0.36 -13.58 7.03
C VAL A 167 -1.78 -14.08 7.23
N PRO A 168 -2.49 -13.71 8.30
CA PRO A 168 -3.92 -14.00 8.45
C PRO A 168 -4.74 -13.50 7.28
N LEU A 169 -5.52 -14.39 6.65
CA LEU A 169 -6.42 -14.03 5.56
C LEU A 169 -7.82 -13.74 6.11
N VAL A 170 -8.12 -12.46 6.32
CA VAL A 170 -9.36 -11.95 6.88
C VAL A 170 -10.19 -11.33 5.76
N ILE A 171 -11.28 -12.00 5.34
CA ILE A 171 -12.13 -11.58 4.22
C ILE A 171 -13.60 -11.33 4.61
N ASN A 172 -13.89 -11.33 5.90
CA ASN A 172 -15.21 -11.07 6.47
C ASN A 172 -15.15 -10.02 7.59
N THR A 173 -16.30 -9.72 8.22
CA THR A 173 -16.43 -8.70 9.28
C THR A 173 -16.64 -9.30 10.69
N ASP A 174 -16.50 -10.61 10.87
CA ASP A 174 -16.64 -11.27 12.16
C ASP A 174 -15.37 -11.08 13.00
N ALA A 175 -15.41 -10.15 13.94
CA ALA A 175 -14.28 -9.79 14.78
C ALA A 175 -13.81 -10.94 15.67
N LEU A 176 -14.72 -11.79 16.17
CA LEU A 176 -14.35 -12.91 17.05
C LEU A 176 -13.57 -13.99 16.29
N THR A 177 -14.09 -14.42 15.16
CA THR A 177 -13.41 -15.39 14.29
C THR A 177 -12.09 -14.83 13.79
N ASN A 178 -12.07 -13.57 13.35
CA ASN A 178 -10.89 -12.92 12.79
C ASN A 178 -9.76 -12.73 13.80
N SER A 179 -10.07 -12.51 15.08
CA SER A 179 -9.08 -12.30 16.14
C SER A 179 -8.18 -13.51 16.40
N LEU A 180 -8.63 -14.71 16.03
CA LEU A 180 -7.90 -15.98 16.21
C LEU A 180 -7.46 -16.61 14.88
N THR A 181 -7.61 -15.89 13.78
CA THR A 181 -7.22 -16.42 12.44
C THR A 181 -5.72 -16.71 12.39
N PRO A 182 -5.29 -17.93 12.06
CA PRO A 182 -3.88 -18.26 11.88
C PRO A 182 -3.33 -17.64 10.59
N ARG A 183 -2.01 -17.67 10.44
CA ARG A 183 -1.35 -17.29 9.19
C ARG A 183 -1.74 -18.24 8.06
N MET A 184 -2.02 -17.66 6.91
CA MET A 184 -2.27 -18.37 5.65
C MET A 184 -1.04 -18.29 4.78
N ALA A 185 -0.72 -19.37 4.06
CA ALA A 185 0.41 -19.40 3.16
C ALA A 185 0.36 -18.23 2.13
N LYS A 186 1.51 -17.61 1.87
CA LYS A 186 1.66 -16.52 0.90
C LYS A 186 0.96 -16.81 -0.44
N SER A 187 1.06 -18.04 -0.96
CA SER A 187 0.42 -18.45 -2.21
C SER A 187 -1.10 -18.34 -2.17
N GLN A 188 -1.74 -18.71 -1.05
CA GLN A 188 -3.18 -18.64 -0.87
C GLN A 188 -3.66 -17.20 -0.72
N VAL A 189 -2.87 -16.33 -0.05
CA VAL A 189 -3.15 -14.89 0.01
C VAL A 189 -3.09 -14.28 -1.39
N TYR A 190 -2.10 -14.66 -2.21
CA TYR A 190 -2.04 -14.24 -3.62
C TYR A 190 -3.23 -14.73 -4.46
N GLN A 191 -3.76 -15.92 -4.20
CA GLN A 191 -4.99 -16.40 -4.85
C GLN A 191 -6.17 -15.49 -4.55
N GLN A 192 -6.33 -15.06 -3.28
CA GLN A 192 -7.38 -14.11 -2.90
C GLN A 192 -7.17 -12.75 -3.56
N ILE A 193 -5.93 -12.25 -3.61
CA ILE A 193 -5.60 -10.99 -4.31
C ILE A 193 -6.03 -11.05 -5.78
N VAL A 194 -5.69 -12.14 -6.47
CA VAL A 194 -6.08 -12.34 -7.88
C VAL A 194 -7.59 -12.45 -8.04
N THR A 195 -8.28 -13.18 -7.15
CA THR A 195 -9.74 -13.28 -7.15
C THR A 195 -10.39 -11.90 -7.02
N ASP A 196 -9.99 -11.11 -6.03
CA ASP A 196 -10.52 -9.76 -5.84
C ASP A 196 -10.26 -8.84 -7.05
N LEU A 197 -9.09 -8.96 -7.69
CA LEU A 197 -8.74 -8.16 -8.87
C LEU A 197 -9.53 -8.60 -10.11
N ILE A 198 -9.74 -9.89 -10.32
CA ILE A 198 -10.57 -10.38 -11.43
C ILE A 198 -12.02 -9.92 -11.26
N ASP A 199 -12.57 -10.04 -10.06
CA ASP A 199 -13.90 -9.54 -9.75
C ASP A 199 -14.00 -8.03 -10.00
N ALA A 200 -13.02 -7.24 -9.50
CA ALA A 200 -12.96 -5.81 -9.73
C ALA A 200 -12.88 -5.47 -11.22
N LYS A 201 -12.07 -6.21 -12.02
CA LYS A 201 -11.95 -6.03 -13.47
C LYS A 201 -13.26 -6.27 -14.21
N ASN A 202 -14.07 -7.22 -13.73
CA ASN A 202 -15.37 -7.55 -14.31
C ASN A 202 -16.45 -6.52 -13.94
N LEU A 203 -16.36 -5.93 -12.75
CA LEU A 203 -17.32 -4.93 -12.26
C LEU A 203 -17.05 -3.53 -12.81
N LEU A 204 -15.79 -3.15 -13.01
CA LEU A 204 -15.40 -1.80 -13.38
C LEU A 204 -15.43 -1.57 -14.89
N THR A 205 -15.74 -0.33 -15.28
CA THR A 205 -15.63 0.15 -16.66
C THR A 205 -14.25 0.75 -16.93
N THR A 206 -13.95 1.09 -18.18
CA THR A 206 -12.70 1.76 -18.57
C THR A 206 -12.73 3.27 -18.31
N THR A 207 -13.89 3.85 -18.03
CA THR A 207 -14.04 5.27 -17.69
C THR A 207 -13.57 5.50 -16.25
N TYR A 208 -12.79 6.56 -16.03
CA TYR A 208 -12.44 6.97 -14.67
C TYR A 208 -13.64 7.60 -13.97
N PRO A 209 -13.96 7.19 -12.73
CA PRO A 209 -15.07 7.78 -11.96
C PRO A 209 -14.71 9.13 -11.34
N SER A 210 -13.47 9.60 -11.53
CA SER A 210 -12.99 10.91 -11.08
C SER A 210 -12.04 11.50 -12.10
N ILE A 211 -11.89 12.83 -12.07
CA ILE A 211 -10.83 13.53 -12.78
C ILE A 211 -9.45 13.12 -12.23
N GLU A 212 -8.40 13.40 -12.98
CA GLU A 212 -7.00 13.23 -12.55
C GLU A 212 -6.62 11.79 -12.16
N LYS A 213 -7.37 10.78 -12.64
CA LYS A 213 -7.07 9.34 -12.43
C LYS A 213 -6.92 8.94 -10.96
N ALA A 214 -7.66 9.63 -10.06
CA ALA A 214 -7.53 9.45 -8.60
C ALA A 214 -8.33 8.25 -8.06
N ARG A 215 -9.29 7.72 -8.82
CA ARG A 215 -10.06 6.52 -8.48
C ARG A 215 -9.84 5.44 -9.52
N VAL A 216 -9.94 4.17 -9.09
CA VAL A 216 -9.65 3.04 -9.98
C VAL A 216 -10.75 2.82 -11.02
N ASN A 217 -10.30 2.40 -12.20
CA ASN A 217 -11.10 1.91 -13.31
C ASN A 217 -10.56 0.55 -13.77
N LYS A 218 -11.17 -0.05 -14.76
CA LYS A 218 -10.77 -1.36 -15.30
C LYS A 218 -9.29 -1.42 -15.71
N ARG A 219 -8.73 -0.33 -16.30
CA ARG A 219 -7.32 -0.30 -16.73
C ARG A 219 -6.34 -0.24 -15.57
N VAL A 220 -6.71 0.43 -14.49
CA VAL A 220 -5.91 0.41 -13.23
C VAL A 220 -5.86 -1.00 -12.67
N VAL A 221 -6.98 -1.74 -12.72
CA VAL A 221 -7.01 -3.15 -12.27
C VAL A 221 -6.11 -4.01 -13.15
N SER A 222 -6.17 -3.88 -14.49
CA SER A 222 -5.27 -4.60 -15.40
C SER A 222 -3.80 -4.25 -15.12
N ALA A 223 -3.46 -2.99 -14.89
CA ALA A 223 -2.11 -2.56 -14.55
C ALA A 223 -1.62 -3.20 -13.23
N PHE A 224 -2.49 -3.28 -12.23
CA PHE A 224 -2.14 -3.90 -10.96
C PHE A 224 -2.10 -5.43 -11.04
N LEU A 225 -2.97 -6.06 -11.85
CA LEU A 225 -2.88 -7.49 -12.16
C LEU A 225 -1.54 -7.82 -12.85
N ALA A 226 -1.07 -6.98 -13.77
CA ALA A 226 0.25 -7.15 -14.39
C ALA A 226 1.36 -7.19 -13.31
N ARG A 227 1.32 -6.26 -12.33
CA ARG A 227 2.25 -6.25 -11.19
C ARG A 227 2.11 -7.52 -10.34
N VAL A 228 0.90 -7.94 -9.98
CA VAL A 228 0.65 -9.12 -9.16
C VAL A 228 1.16 -10.39 -9.86
N TYR A 229 0.83 -10.57 -11.12
CA TYR A 229 1.32 -11.72 -11.92
C TYR A 229 2.83 -11.72 -12.07
N PHE A 230 3.45 -10.54 -12.24
CA PHE A 230 4.89 -10.38 -12.26
C PHE A 230 5.55 -10.86 -10.96
N TYR A 231 4.97 -10.53 -9.80
CA TYR A 231 5.47 -11.01 -8.51
C TYR A 231 5.22 -12.51 -8.28
N GLN A 232 4.23 -13.09 -8.94
CA GLN A 232 3.98 -14.54 -8.94
C GLN A 232 4.79 -15.28 -10.01
N GLN A 233 5.60 -14.58 -10.83
CA GLN A 233 6.31 -15.14 -11.98
C GLN A 233 5.38 -15.76 -13.02
N ASN A 234 4.11 -15.34 -13.06
CA ASN A 234 3.18 -15.66 -14.14
C ASN A 234 3.45 -14.72 -15.32
N TRP A 235 4.47 -15.04 -16.09
CA TRP A 235 4.97 -14.16 -17.17
C TRP A 235 3.94 -13.90 -18.25
N THR A 236 3.20 -14.94 -18.64
CA THR A 236 2.14 -14.80 -19.65
C THR A 236 1.03 -13.87 -19.15
N GLY A 237 0.57 -14.03 -17.92
CA GLY A 237 -0.43 -13.15 -17.33
C GLY A 237 0.07 -11.71 -17.21
N ALA A 238 1.31 -11.53 -16.75
CA ALA A 238 1.93 -10.21 -16.62
C ALA A 238 2.06 -9.49 -17.98
N GLU A 239 2.52 -10.20 -19.03
CA GLU A 239 2.62 -9.65 -20.39
C GLU A 239 1.24 -9.28 -20.96
N THR A 240 0.24 -10.15 -20.77
CA THR A 240 -1.12 -9.94 -21.28
C THR A 240 -1.73 -8.69 -20.67
N GLU A 241 -1.72 -8.57 -19.35
CA GLU A 241 -2.33 -7.44 -18.65
C GLU A 241 -1.58 -6.13 -18.89
N ALA A 242 -0.25 -6.14 -18.92
CA ALA A 242 0.54 -4.96 -19.29
C ALA A 242 0.28 -4.53 -20.74
N SER A 243 0.17 -5.49 -21.68
CA SER A 243 -0.11 -5.20 -23.09
C SER A 243 -1.50 -4.61 -23.30
N ASP A 244 -2.52 -5.06 -22.56
CA ASP A 244 -3.89 -4.48 -22.60
C ASP A 244 -3.84 -2.98 -22.25
N VAL A 245 -3.12 -2.61 -21.19
CA VAL A 245 -3.03 -1.21 -20.78
C VAL A 245 -2.17 -0.38 -21.72
N ILE A 246 -0.99 -0.85 -22.11
CA ILE A 246 -0.08 -0.16 -23.04
C ILE A 246 -0.77 0.02 -24.41
N GLY A 247 -1.40 -1.03 -24.93
CA GLY A 247 -2.08 -1.02 -26.21
C GLY A 247 -3.36 -0.18 -26.25
N SER A 248 -3.89 0.23 -25.12
CA SER A 248 -5.11 1.06 -25.04
C SER A 248 -4.94 2.46 -25.64
N GLY A 249 -3.70 2.96 -25.78
CA GLY A 249 -3.39 4.31 -26.26
C GLY A 249 -3.83 5.45 -25.35
N VAL A 250 -4.35 5.15 -24.16
CA VAL A 250 -4.83 6.16 -23.19
C VAL A 250 -3.69 6.86 -22.46
N TYR A 251 -2.55 6.18 -22.33
CA TYR A 251 -1.38 6.65 -21.61
C TYR A 251 -0.20 6.79 -22.54
N SER A 252 0.70 7.72 -22.25
CA SER A 252 1.95 7.90 -22.98
C SER A 252 3.08 8.20 -22.01
N ILE A 253 4.30 7.82 -22.37
CA ILE A 253 5.50 8.17 -21.62
C ILE A 253 5.66 9.69 -21.61
N GLU A 254 5.82 10.28 -20.42
CA GLU A 254 6.09 11.70 -20.25
C GLU A 254 7.56 11.99 -20.58
N ALA A 255 7.79 12.79 -21.62
CA ALA A 255 9.13 13.11 -22.09
C ALA A 255 9.91 14.01 -21.11
N ASN A 256 9.20 14.96 -20.45
CA ASN A 256 9.82 15.83 -19.47
C ASN A 256 9.86 15.18 -18.09
N MET A 257 11.06 14.81 -17.65
CA MET A 257 11.28 14.16 -16.35
C MET A 257 10.64 14.91 -15.17
N ASN A 258 10.53 16.24 -15.24
CA ASN A 258 9.96 17.04 -14.17
C ASN A 258 8.42 16.99 -14.12
N ASN A 259 7.78 16.50 -15.18
CA ASN A 259 6.33 16.39 -15.28
C ASN A 259 5.81 14.96 -15.01
N VAL A 260 6.69 13.99 -14.79
CA VAL A 260 6.26 12.59 -14.57
C VAL A 260 5.39 12.47 -13.33
N PHE A 261 5.66 13.23 -12.27
CA PHE A 261 4.99 13.12 -10.97
C PHE A 261 3.99 14.25 -10.68
N ILE A 262 3.64 15.07 -11.67
CA ILE A 262 2.53 16.02 -11.53
C ILE A 262 1.19 15.31 -11.79
N LYS A 263 0.11 15.80 -11.17
CA LYS A 263 -1.24 15.19 -11.23
C LYS A 263 -1.84 15.06 -12.63
N THR A 264 -1.37 15.85 -13.58
CA THR A 264 -1.83 15.85 -14.98
C THR A 264 -0.96 15.00 -15.92
N SER A 265 0.06 14.30 -15.38
CA SER A 265 0.97 13.49 -16.20
C SER A 265 0.23 12.47 -17.07
N PRO A 266 0.52 12.42 -18.38
CA PRO A 266 -0.05 11.41 -19.28
C PRO A 266 0.46 10.00 -18.96
N GLU A 267 1.60 9.88 -18.27
CA GLU A 267 2.22 8.62 -17.89
C GLU A 267 1.50 7.95 -16.70
N THR A 268 0.83 8.74 -15.87
CA THR A 268 0.12 8.24 -14.68
C THR A 268 -1.08 7.38 -15.09
N ILE A 269 -1.16 6.17 -14.52
CA ILE A 269 -2.29 5.26 -14.65
C ILE A 269 -3.19 5.37 -13.42
N TRP A 270 -2.61 5.42 -12.22
CA TRP A 270 -3.33 5.62 -10.97
C TRP A 270 -2.50 6.45 -10.00
N GLN A 271 -3.17 7.36 -9.31
CA GLN A 271 -2.59 8.19 -8.27
C GLN A 271 -3.60 8.43 -7.14
N ILE A 272 -3.10 8.80 -5.97
CA ILE A 272 -3.93 9.14 -4.82
C ILE A 272 -3.94 10.65 -4.66
N ALA A 273 -5.14 11.22 -4.75
CA ALA A 273 -5.36 12.65 -4.55
C ALA A 273 -5.10 13.06 -3.10
N ASN A 274 -4.60 14.26 -2.93
CA ASN A 274 -4.51 14.93 -1.63
C ASN A 274 -5.05 16.37 -1.75
N THR A 275 -5.40 16.98 -0.64
CA THR A 275 -6.07 18.30 -0.62
C THR A 275 -5.14 19.47 -0.89
N THR A 276 -3.82 19.27 -0.72
CA THR A 276 -2.82 20.35 -0.82
C THR A 276 -2.08 20.35 -2.15
N GLY A 277 -2.14 19.26 -2.90
CA GLY A 277 -1.30 19.04 -4.07
C GLY A 277 0.19 18.90 -3.74
N VAL A 278 0.52 18.55 -2.49
CA VAL A 278 1.88 18.25 -2.00
C VAL A 278 1.87 16.84 -1.42
N THR A 279 2.80 16.02 -1.84
CA THR A 279 2.87 14.63 -1.38
C THR A 279 3.68 14.48 -0.08
N ALA A 280 3.40 13.43 0.68
CA ALA A 280 4.21 13.09 1.85
C ALA A 280 5.68 12.80 1.45
N MET A 281 5.92 12.23 0.25
CA MET A 281 7.27 12.01 -0.27
C MET A 281 8.00 13.32 -0.50
N GLY A 282 7.35 14.33 -1.10
CA GLY A 282 7.93 15.67 -1.28
C GLY A 282 8.21 16.34 0.07
N ALA A 283 7.24 16.29 0.98
CA ALA A 283 7.36 16.91 2.30
C ALA A 283 8.52 16.36 3.13
N GLU A 284 8.77 15.04 3.06
CA GLU A 284 9.73 14.35 3.90
C GLU A 284 11.12 14.18 3.27
N PHE A 285 11.18 13.90 1.95
CA PHE A 285 12.46 13.66 1.29
C PHE A 285 13.20 14.96 0.94
N ILE A 286 12.48 16.05 0.66
CA ILE A 286 13.12 17.33 0.35
C ILE A 286 13.57 17.98 1.67
N PRO A 287 14.87 18.29 1.83
CA PRO A 287 15.39 18.93 3.03
C PRO A 287 14.73 20.28 3.30
N SER A 288 14.44 20.58 4.56
CA SER A 288 13.92 21.89 5.00
C SER A 288 15.00 22.94 5.21
N SER A 289 16.26 22.51 5.24
CA SER A 289 17.43 23.34 5.49
C SER A 289 18.63 22.81 4.71
N ALA A 290 19.82 23.36 4.93
CA ALA A 290 21.06 22.83 4.38
C ALA A 290 21.46 21.45 4.95
N THR A 291 20.73 20.94 5.95
CA THR A 291 20.96 19.61 6.53
C THR A 291 20.10 18.58 5.82
N PRO A 292 20.67 17.56 5.17
CA PRO A 292 19.90 16.50 4.53
C PRO A 292 19.17 15.65 5.56
N ASN A 293 17.91 15.31 5.28
CA ASN A 293 17.10 14.42 6.12
C ASN A 293 17.26 12.97 5.64
N PHE A 294 16.67 12.67 4.48
CA PHE A 294 16.76 11.36 3.83
C PHE A 294 17.71 11.44 2.63
N VAL A 295 18.65 10.50 2.54
CA VAL A 295 19.67 10.48 1.49
C VAL A 295 19.69 9.14 0.75
N LEU A 296 20.05 9.18 -0.53
CA LEU A 296 20.23 7.98 -1.35
C LEU A 296 21.57 7.33 -1.02
N TYR A 297 21.65 6.00 -1.11
CA TYR A 297 22.90 5.27 -1.06
C TYR A 297 23.81 5.63 -2.24
N ASP A 298 25.11 5.73 -2.00
CA ASP A 298 26.10 6.01 -3.05
C ASP A 298 26.10 4.95 -4.16
N THR A 299 25.69 3.72 -3.85
CA THR A 299 25.51 2.62 -4.80
C THR A 299 24.45 2.94 -5.84
N LEU A 300 23.28 3.44 -5.41
CA LEU A 300 22.21 3.87 -6.32
C LEU A 300 22.66 5.10 -7.14
N VAL A 301 23.31 6.08 -6.52
CA VAL A 301 23.78 7.28 -7.22
C VAL A 301 24.80 6.93 -8.32
N LYS A 302 25.60 5.89 -8.11
CA LYS A 302 26.59 5.37 -9.08
C LYS A 302 25.96 4.43 -10.13
N ALA A 303 24.76 3.91 -9.87
CA ALA A 303 24.07 3.03 -10.81
C ALA A 303 23.51 3.77 -12.04
N PHE A 304 23.30 5.08 -11.93
CA PHE A 304 22.91 5.90 -13.08
C PHE A 304 24.04 6.00 -14.10
N GLU A 305 23.73 5.67 -15.34
CA GLU A 305 24.65 5.78 -16.46
C GLU A 305 25.03 7.25 -16.75
N THR A 306 26.16 7.45 -17.43
CA THR A 306 26.56 8.79 -17.88
C THR A 306 25.53 9.36 -18.82
N GLY A 307 25.05 10.57 -18.54
CA GLY A 307 24.00 11.23 -19.35
C GLY A 307 22.57 10.92 -18.92
N ASP A 308 22.37 10.01 -17.94
CA ASP A 308 21.03 9.64 -17.47
C ASP A 308 20.28 10.84 -16.90
N GLN A 309 19.20 11.24 -17.57
CA GLN A 309 18.37 12.39 -17.20
C GLN A 309 17.63 12.17 -15.87
N ARG A 310 17.44 10.94 -15.44
CA ARG A 310 16.82 10.62 -14.14
C ARG A 310 17.70 11.08 -12.99
N LYS A 311 19.01 10.89 -13.08
CA LYS A 311 19.96 11.41 -12.09
C LYS A 311 19.86 12.92 -11.93
N LEU A 312 19.80 13.64 -13.06
CA LEU A 312 19.75 15.10 -13.07
C LEU A 312 18.45 15.65 -12.50
N ASN A 313 17.34 14.96 -12.75
CA ASN A 313 16.00 15.47 -12.44
C ASN A 313 15.40 14.86 -11.17
N TRP A 314 15.76 13.63 -10.77
CA TRP A 314 15.12 12.88 -9.70
C TRP A 314 16.02 12.61 -8.48
N ALA A 315 17.34 12.90 -8.60
CA ALA A 315 18.30 12.79 -7.51
C ALA A 315 19.02 14.14 -7.34
N LYS A 316 18.63 14.93 -6.34
CA LYS A 316 19.19 16.26 -6.16
C LYS A 316 20.33 16.26 -5.15
N ALA A 317 21.45 16.90 -5.51
CA ALA A 317 22.63 17.01 -4.67
C ALA A 317 22.45 18.03 -3.55
N ILE A 318 23.04 17.74 -2.39
CA ILE A 318 23.19 18.64 -1.24
C ILE A 318 24.54 18.40 -0.58
N VAL A 319 25.25 19.47 -0.23
CA VAL A 319 26.55 19.38 0.46
C VAL A 319 26.32 19.54 1.97
N TYR A 320 26.83 18.60 2.74
CA TYR A 320 26.80 18.63 4.20
C TYR A 320 28.10 18.07 4.76
N ASN A 321 28.75 18.81 5.70
CA ASN A 321 30.04 18.45 6.27
C ASN A 321 31.09 18.07 5.21
N SER A 322 31.21 18.89 4.17
CA SER A 322 32.17 18.72 3.05
C SER A 322 31.95 17.46 2.21
N LYS A 323 30.86 16.73 2.40
CA LYS A 323 30.45 15.58 1.60
C LYS A 323 29.19 15.91 0.79
N THR A 324 29.16 15.48 -0.49
CA THR A 324 27.97 15.58 -1.32
C THR A 324 27.10 14.35 -1.08
N TYR A 325 25.85 14.60 -0.74
CA TYR A 325 24.78 13.62 -0.64
C TYR A 325 23.77 13.88 -1.74
N TYR A 326 22.92 12.88 -2.02
CA TYR A 326 21.79 13.02 -2.93
C TYR A 326 20.50 12.63 -2.19
N TYR A 327 19.40 13.32 -2.50
CA TYR A 327 18.10 12.99 -1.95
C TYR A 327 17.07 12.77 -3.07
N PRO A 328 16.00 11.97 -2.83
CA PRO A 328 14.95 11.77 -3.81
C PRO A 328 14.25 13.09 -4.15
N PHE A 329 14.19 13.41 -5.44
CA PHE A 329 13.60 14.66 -5.94
C PHE A 329 12.64 14.38 -7.11
N LYS A 330 11.91 13.25 -7.06
CA LYS A 330 10.85 12.93 -8.01
C LYS A 330 9.67 13.89 -7.84
N TYR A 331 9.21 14.09 -6.61
CA TYR A 331 8.31 15.15 -6.20
C TYR A 331 9.09 16.42 -5.93
N LYS A 332 8.58 17.58 -6.35
CA LYS A 332 9.29 18.86 -6.32
C LYS A 332 8.81 19.79 -5.22
N LEU A 333 7.63 19.53 -4.66
CA LEU A 333 6.97 20.37 -3.68
C LEU A 333 7.16 19.81 -2.27
N ARG A 334 7.82 20.58 -1.40
CA ARG A 334 7.97 20.24 0.00
C ARG A 334 6.80 20.72 0.84
N THR A 335 6.29 21.92 0.54
CA THR A 335 5.21 22.58 1.26
C THR A 335 4.33 23.34 0.27
N GLY A 336 3.09 23.63 0.69
CA GLY A 336 2.13 24.38 -0.11
C GLY A 336 0.70 23.96 0.19
N THR A 337 -0.25 24.74 -0.30
CA THR A 337 -1.70 24.48 -0.17
C THR A 337 -2.41 24.36 -1.52
N THR A 338 -1.71 24.66 -2.62
CA THR A 338 -2.22 24.68 -4.00
C THR A 338 -1.24 24.04 -4.97
N GLY A 339 -0.58 22.97 -4.54
CA GLY A 339 0.36 22.20 -5.36
C GLY A 339 -0.34 21.41 -6.47
N ASN A 340 0.47 20.78 -7.31
CA ASN A 340 0.01 20.01 -8.46
C ASN A 340 0.53 18.56 -8.46
N GLU A 341 0.94 18.04 -7.30
CA GLU A 341 1.46 16.69 -7.14
C GLU A 341 0.51 15.78 -6.36
N TYR A 342 0.26 14.61 -6.92
CA TYR A 342 -0.45 13.52 -6.24
C TYR A 342 0.48 12.30 -6.12
N ALA A 343 0.25 11.45 -5.14
CA ALA A 343 1.06 10.24 -4.97
C ALA A 343 0.78 9.25 -6.12
N VAL A 344 1.73 9.11 -7.04
CA VAL A 344 1.63 8.19 -8.18
C VAL A 344 1.74 6.76 -7.67
N MET A 345 0.77 5.93 -8.01
CA MET A 345 0.66 4.54 -7.56
C MET A 345 1.04 3.55 -8.67
N ILE A 346 0.70 3.85 -9.90
CA ILE A 346 1.06 3.06 -11.08
C ILE A 346 1.29 4.02 -12.24
N ARG A 347 2.38 3.83 -12.96
CA ARG A 347 2.71 4.62 -14.16
C ARG A 347 3.17 3.72 -15.30
N LEU A 348 3.06 4.22 -16.51
CA LEU A 348 3.26 3.46 -17.73
C LEU A 348 4.68 2.88 -17.87
N ALA A 349 5.71 3.59 -17.41
CA ALA A 349 7.08 3.09 -17.46
C ALA A 349 7.25 1.78 -16.66
N GLU A 350 6.56 1.63 -15.54
CA GLU A 350 6.57 0.35 -14.80
C GLU A 350 6.00 -0.80 -15.64
N LEU A 351 4.91 -0.55 -16.39
CA LEU A 351 4.31 -1.60 -17.23
C LEU A 351 5.22 -2.01 -18.41
N TYR A 352 5.98 -1.08 -18.96
CA TYR A 352 7.02 -1.43 -19.94
C TYR A 352 8.10 -2.33 -19.31
N LEU A 353 8.54 -2.03 -18.09
CA LEU A 353 9.54 -2.85 -17.38
C LEU A 353 8.97 -4.23 -16.99
N ILE A 354 7.71 -4.30 -16.54
CA ILE A 354 7.03 -5.58 -16.26
C ILE A 354 6.91 -6.41 -17.54
N ARG A 355 6.44 -5.81 -18.65
CA ARG A 355 6.29 -6.52 -19.91
C ARG A 355 7.64 -6.92 -20.50
N GLY A 356 8.62 -6.06 -20.42
CA GLY A 356 9.98 -6.34 -20.86
C GLY A 356 10.60 -7.55 -20.16
N GLU A 357 10.46 -7.61 -18.81
CA GLU A 357 10.95 -8.78 -18.08
C GLU A 357 10.14 -10.04 -18.38
N ALA A 358 8.81 -9.94 -18.43
CA ALA A 358 7.96 -11.07 -18.80
C ALA A 358 8.32 -11.64 -20.19
N ARG A 359 8.59 -10.79 -21.16
CA ARG A 359 9.07 -11.17 -22.48
C ARG A 359 10.44 -11.81 -22.47
N ALA A 360 11.38 -11.24 -21.71
CA ALA A 360 12.71 -11.82 -21.55
C ALA A 360 12.64 -13.22 -20.93
N GLN A 361 11.82 -13.40 -19.91
CA GLN A 361 11.60 -14.71 -19.26
C GLN A 361 10.96 -15.75 -20.20
N GLN A 362 10.18 -15.30 -21.17
CA GLN A 362 9.59 -16.14 -22.23
C GLN A 362 10.48 -16.23 -23.48
N ASN A 363 11.73 -15.79 -23.38
CA ASN A 363 12.72 -15.79 -24.46
C ASN A 363 12.32 -14.94 -25.70
N ASN A 364 11.41 -13.97 -25.52
CA ASN A 364 11.08 -12.96 -26.53
C ASN A 364 12.06 -11.79 -26.40
N ILE A 365 13.27 -11.99 -26.92
CA ILE A 365 14.41 -11.07 -26.79
C ILE A 365 14.12 -9.70 -27.42
N SER A 366 13.62 -9.70 -28.66
CA SER A 366 13.34 -8.44 -29.40
C SER A 366 12.20 -7.64 -28.74
N GLY A 367 11.17 -8.32 -28.26
CA GLY A 367 10.07 -7.67 -27.53
C GLY A 367 10.54 -7.05 -26.22
N ALA A 368 11.42 -7.74 -25.49
CA ALA A 368 12.02 -7.23 -24.25
C ALA A 368 12.92 -6.01 -24.53
N GLN A 369 13.79 -6.07 -25.55
CA GLN A 369 14.60 -4.91 -25.97
C GLN A 369 13.75 -3.70 -26.32
N SER A 370 12.65 -3.91 -27.07
CA SER A 370 11.73 -2.83 -27.45
C SER A 370 11.16 -2.12 -26.21
N ASP A 371 10.70 -2.88 -25.22
CA ASP A 371 10.11 -2.31 -24.01
C ASP A 371 11.14 -1.57 -23.13
N ILE A 372 12.32 -2.15 -22.92
CA ILE A 372 13.40 -1.49 -22.18
C ILE A 372 13.80 -0.18 -22.85
N ASN A 373 13.94 -0.19 -24.17
CA ASN A 373 14.39 0.97 -24.94
C ASN A 373 13.43 2.15 -24.86
N ILE A 374 12.13 1.93 -24.67
CA ILE A 374 11.18 3.03 -24.40
C ILE A 374 11.57 3.81 -23.16
N VAL A 375 11.91 3.11 -22.06
CA VAL A 375 12.29 3.74 -20.78
C VAL A 375 13.69 4.39 -20.90
N ARG A 376 14.66 3.70 -21.51
CA ARG A 376 16.03 4.20 -21.71
C ARG A 376 16.06 5.45 -22.59
N ASN A 377 15.36 5.44 -23.70
CA ASN A 377 15.33 6.58 -24.63
C ASN A 377 14.71 7.82 -23.97
N ARG A 378 13.65 7.66 -23.18
CA ARG A 378 13.10 8.76 -22.38
C ARG A 378 14.13 9.31 -21.40
N ALA A 379 15.00 8.45 -20.83
CA ALA A 379 16.07 8.83 -19.93
C ALA A 379 17.30 9.44 -20.67
N GLY A 380 17.25 9.58 -21.98
CA GLY A 380 18.36 10.09 -22.80
C GLY A 380 19.48 9.08 -23.02
N LEU A 381 19.22 7.79 -22.79
CA LEU A 381 20.20 6.71 -22.92
C LEU A 381 20.05 5.99 -24.27
N PRO A 382 21.13 5.42 -24.82
CA PRO A 382 21.07 4.61 -26.03
C PRO A 382 20.31 3.31 -25.78
N ASN A 383 19.87 2.69 -26.87
CA ASN A 383 19.25 1.38 -26.85
C ASN A 383 20.16 0.35 -26.16
N THR A 384 19.57 -0.62 -25.47
CA THR A 384 20.33 -1.74 -24.92
C THR A 384 20.93 -2.60 -26.03
N ILE A 385 22.15 -3.08 -25.79
CA ILE A 385 22.83 -4.05 -26.65
C ILE A 385 22.69 -5.49 -26.12
N ALA A 386 21.99 -5.69 -25.00
CA ALA A 386 21.77 -7.00 -24.41
C ALA A 386 20.94 -7.88 -25.37
N ALA A 387 21.47 -9.03 -25.77
CA ALA A 387 20.92 -9.88 -26.81
C ALA A 387 20.60 -11.31 -26.34
N THR A 388 20.75 -11.58 -25.05
CA THR A 388 20.39 -12.88 -24.46
C THR A 388 19.43 -12.68 -23.28
N GLN A 389 18.68 -13.71 -22.92
CA GLN A 389 17.78 -13.67 -21.75
C GLN A 389 18.53 -13.18 -20.50
N SER A 390 19.67 -13.78 -20.18
CA SER A 390 20.45 -13.46 -18.98
C SER A 390 20.91 -12.01 -18.97
N THR A 391 21.45 -11.50 -20.07
CA THR A 391 21.91 -10.11 -20.15
C THR A 391 20.75 -9.11 -20.09
N LEU A 392 19.60 -9.45 -20.71
CA LEU A 392 18.38 -8.64 -20.62
C LEU A 392 17.82 -8.56 -19.20
N LEU A 393 17.79 -9.68 -18.48
CA LEU A 393 17.33 -9.70 -17.10
C LEU A 393 18.22 -8.84 -16.20
N SER A 394 19.54 -8.85 -16.43
CA SER A 394 20.47 -7.99 -15.70
C SER A 394 20.24 -6.50 -16.02
N VAL A 395 20.02 -6.16 -17.29
CA VAL A 395 19.71 -4.77 -17.68
C VAL A 395 18.36 -4.34 -17.11
N LEU A 396 17.36 -5.21 -17.13
CA LEU A 396 16.02 -4.91 -16.57
C LEU A 396 16.07 -4.69 -15.08
N GLU A 397 16.85 -5.46 -14.32
CA GLU A 397 17.02 -5.24 -12.88
C GLU A 397 17.61 -3.84 -12.61
N MET A 398 18.64 -3.44 -13.37
CA MET A 398 19.25 -2.12 -13.22
C MET A 398 18.32 -1.00 -13.66
N GLU A 399 17.68 -1.16 -14.82
CA GLU A 399 16.74 -0.18 -15.36
C GLU A 399 15.56 0.04 -14.39
N ARG A 400 15.01 -1.06 -13.83
CA ARG A 400 13.94 -1.00 -12.84
C ARG A 400 14.38 -0.26 -11.57
N TRP A 401 15.58 -0.53 -11.07
CA TRP A 401 16.11 0.11 -9.88
C TRP A 401 16.24 1.63 -10.05
N VAL A 402 16.91 2.10 -11.13
CA VAL A 402 17.12 3.53 -11.36
C VAL A 402 15.84 4.25 -11.84
N GLU A 403 14.87 3.53 -12.38
CA GLU A 403 13.57 4.07 -12.77
C GLU A 403 12.62 4.21 -11.59
N LEU A 404 12.49 3.16 -10.76
CA LEU A 404 11.47 3.06 -9.72
C LEU A 404 11.97 3.30 -8.29
N PHE A 405 13.21 3.80 -8.13
CA PHE A 405 13.73 4.07 -6.79
C PHE A 405 12.78 4.97 -5.99
N THR A 406 12.66 4.68 -4.69
CA THR A 406 11.73 5.33 -3.76
C THR A 406 10.28 5.37 -4.25
N GLU A 407 9.84 4.34 -4.97
CA GLU A 407 8.43 4.13 -5.34
C GLU A 407 7.92 2.83 -4.71
N GLN A 408 7.07 2.94 -3.69
CA GLN A 408 6.24 1.87 -3.12
C GLN A 408 6.98 0.56 -2.79
N ALA A 409 8.20 0.63 -2.27
CA ALA A 409 9.03 -0.52 -1.90
C ALA A 409 9.40 -1.45 -3.09
N ASP A 410 9.34 -0.95 -4.33
CA ASP A 410 9.59 -1.77 -5.52
C ASP A 410 10.94 -2.50 -5.45
N ARG A 411 12.04 -1.78 -5.15
CA ARG A 411 13.37 -2.37 -5.05
C ARG A 411 13.45 -3.48 -4.00
N TRP A 412 12.88 -3.26 -2.81
CA TRP A 412 12.86 -4.24 -1.73
C TRP A 412 12.15 -5.53 -2.14
N PHE A 413 10.98 -5.40 -2.74
CA PHE A 413 10.20 -6.56 -3.17
C PHE A 413 10.84 -7.24 -4.38
N ASN A 414 11.44 -6.48 -5.30
CA ASN A 414 12.11 -7.03 -6.47
C ASN A 414 13.34 -7.86 -6.09
N LEU A 415 14.18 -7.38 -5.17
CA LEU A 415 15.32 -8.13 -4.66
C LEU A 415 14.92 -9.47 -4.04
N LYS A 416 13.80 -9.49 -3.33
CA LYS A 416 13.26 -10.74 -2.74
C LYS A 416 12.69 -11.68 -3.80
N ARG A 417 11.90 -11.15 -4.73
CA ARG A 417 11.30 -11.93 -5.82
C ARG A 417 12.36 -12.62 -6.69
N THR A 418 13.46 -11.94 -6.94
CA THR A 418 14.57 -12.44 -7.78
C THR A 418 15.62 -13.21 -6.97
N ASN A 419 15.41 -13.42 -5.67
CA ASN A 419 16.36 -14.04 -4.74
C ASN A 419 17.73 -13.33 -4.70
N ARG A 420 17.74 -12.02 -4.96
CA ARG A 420 18.96 -11.18 -5.02
C ARG A 420 19.26 -10.45 -3.71
N ALA A 421 18.34 -10.46 -2.74
CA ALA A 421 18.44 -9.67 -1.52
C ALA A 421 19.78 -9.92 -0.78
N THR A 422 20.13 -11.18 -0.54
CA THR A 422 21.39 -11.49 0.17
C THR A 422 22.62 -11.07 -0.63
N ALA A 423 22.68 -11.35 -1.92
CA ALA A 423 23.82 -11.01 -2.76
C ALA A 423 24.08 -9.49 -2.86
N VAL A 424 23.02 -8.68 -2.77
CA VAL A 424 23.12 -7.22 -2.86
C VAL A 424 23.32 -6.59 -1.48
N LEU A 425 22.50 -6.97 -0.50
CA LEU A 425 22.45 -6.26 0.78
C LEU A 425 23.60 -6.60 1.71
N SER A 426 24.16 -7.81 1.68
CA SER A 426 25.35 -8.17 2.48
C SER A 426 26.58 -7.32 2.14
N LEU A 427 26.62 -6.71 0.97
CA LEU A 427 27.74 -5.83 0.56
C LEU A 427 27.70 -4.44 1.21
N ILE A 428 26.52 -3.99 1.63
CA ILE A 428 26.31 -2.63 2.15
C ILE A 428 25.74 -2.60 3.57
N LYS A 429 25.27 -3.73 4.07
CA LYS A 429 24.66 -3.87 5.41
C LYS A 429 25.35 -5.00 6.15
N PRO A 430 26.34 -4.70 6.99
CA PRO A 430 27.15 -5.72 7.69
C PRO A 430 26.35 -6.67 8.60
N SER A 431 25.18 -6.20 9.10
CA SER A 431 24.29 -6.99 9.96
C SER A 431 23.28 -7.84 9.19
N TRP A 432 23.27 -7.81 7.87
CA TRP A 432 22.31 -8.55 7.06
C TRP A 432 22.29 -10.06 7.34
N GLN A 433 21.09 -10.58 7.54
CA GLN A 433 20.81 -12.02 7.61
C GLN A 433 19.72 -12.39 6.62
N PRO A 434 19.79 -13.56 5.96
CA PRO A 434 18.77 -13.98 4.98
C PRO A 434 17.33 -14.03 5.53
N THR A 435 17.17 -14.28 6.82
CA THR A 435 15.86 -14.30 7.50
C THR A 435 15.20 -12.92 7.54
N GLN A 436 15.97 -11.84 7.45
CA GLN A 436 15.50 -10.45 7.51
C GLN A 436 14.83 -9.96 6.22
N GLN A 437 14.64 -10.84 5.23
CA GLN A 437 13.84 -10.55 4.04
C GLN A 437 12.35 -10.32 4.36
N LEU A 438 11.87 -10.82 5.48
CA LEU A 438 10.52 -10.61 5.96
C LEU A 438 10.56 -9.76 7.24
N TYR A 439 9.54 -8.94 7.44
CA TYR A 439 9.38 -8.20 8.68
C TYR A 439 8.83 -9.10 9.78
N PRO A 440 9.19 -8.84 11.06
CA PRO A 440 8.60 -9.53 12.18
C PRO A 440 7.12 -9.19 12.33
N LEU A 441 6.33 -10.15 12.81
CA LEU A 441 4.96 -9.88 13.22
C LEU A 441 4.99 -9.07 14.54
N PRO A 442 4.04 -8.13 14.74
CA PRO A 442 3.98 -7.36 15.98
C PRO A 442 3.74 -8.24 17.21
N LEU A 443 4.51 -7.99 18.26
CA LEU A 443 4.40 -8.75 19.51
C LEU A 443 3.01 -8.62 20.14
N THR A 444 2.38 -7.45 20.03
CA THR A 444 1.02 -7.20 20.54
C THR A 444 0.01 -8.15 19.90
N ASP A 445 0.08 -8.36 18.59
CA ASP A 445 -0.84 -9.24 17.85
C ASP A 445 -0.56 -10.70 18.17
N MET A 446 0.71 -11.11 18.28
CA MET A 446 1.07 -12.47 18.69
C MET A 446 0.65 -12.79 20.13
N THR A 447 0.67 -11.80 21.01
CA THR A 447 0.18 -11.96 22.38
C THR A 447 -1.34 -12.11 22.43
N ALA A 448 -2.06 -11.37 21.58
CA ALA A 448 -3.50 -11.41 21.49
C ALA A 448 -4.03 -12.66 20.73
N ASN A 449 -3.25 -13.17 19.78
CA ASN A 449 -3.62 -14.35 18.97
C ASN A 449 -2.55 -15.45 19.09
N PRO A 450 -2.75 -16.48 19.91
CA PRO A 450 -1.78 -17.56 20.11
C PRO A 450 -1.53 -18.44 18.89
N ASN A 451 -2.35 -18.29 17.81
CA ASN A 451 -2.15 -19.00 16.54
C ASN A 451 -1.14 -18.30 15.64
N LEU A 452 -0.63 -17.12 16.04
CA LEU A 452 0.40 -16.41 15.28
C LEU A 452 1.80 -16.84 15.74
N VAL A 453 2.58 -17.33 14.80
CA VAL A 453 4.01 -17.65 14.96
C VAL A 453 4.81 -16.67 14.13
N ASN A 454 5.91 -16.13 14.68
CA ASN A 454 6.72 -15.13 13.96
C ASN A 454 7.44 -15.73 12.74
N ASN A 455 7.99 -14.86 11.92
CA ASN A 455 8.88 -15.27 10.83
C ASN A 455 10.20 -15.83 11.40
N PRO A 456 10.85 -16.76 10.68
CA PRO A 456 12.17 -17.27 11.10
C PRO A 456 13.16 -16.13 11.34
N GLY A 457 13.88 -16.20 12.46
CA GLY A 457 14.89 -15.20 12.84
C GLY A 457 14.40 -14.14 13.84
N TYR A 458 13.12 -14.23 14.29
CA TYR A 458 12.53 -13.28 15.26
C TYR A 458 11.92 -14.00 16.47
#